data_502dba71525409b341a452049702f98f
#
_entry.id   502dba71525409b341a452049702f98f
#
_cell.length_a   1.000
_cell.length_b   1.000
_cell.length_c   1.000
_cell.angle_alpha   90.00
_cell.angle_beta   90.00
_cell.angle_gamma   90.00
#
_symmetry.space_group_name_H-M   'P 1'
#
loop_
_entity.id
_entity.type
_entity.pdbx_description
1 polymer ?
#
loop_
_entity_poly.entity_id
_entity_poly.type
_entity_poly.pdbx_seq_one_letter_code
_entity_poly.pdbx_strand_id
1 'polypeptide(L)'
;MNRGVITALLILFPLLINAQVGNYRNNFSIGGNAGYALSNVGFDPKVSQSLHGGITAGLSLRSVCEKYFNTICSIYGEINYVSAGWKQDIRTSSDKSVINVNGSIEKYSRTLNYLQIPVFAHLAWGREQDGFNFFVQAGPQIGILLNETTAKNYETPNLSKDGTGRSNTIVKQESMPVERKFDYGIAAGLGAEWSIRHLGHFLIEARYYYGLGNIYGNTKQDFFGKSNNSNIIVKTTYLFDITKSKNNK
;
A
#
# COMPACT_ATOMS: atom_id res chain seq x y z
N MET A 1 -33.99 -9.66 -13.18
CA MET A 1 -33.38 -8.66 -14.07
C MET A 1 -33.37 -9.25 -15.47
N ASN A 2 -34.09 -8.66 -16.42
CA ASN A 2 -34.36 -9.24 -17.75
C ASN A 2 -33.05 -9.40 -18.55
N ARG A 3 -32.83 -10.63 -19.06
CA ARG A 3 -31.69 -10.96 -19.92
C ARG A 3 -31.52 -9.97 -21.10
N GLY A 4 -32.60 -9.43 -21.63
CA GLY A 4 -32.60 -8.41 -22.68
C GLY A 4 -31.97 -7.06 -22.29
N VAL A 5 -32.08 -6.63 -21.03
CA VAL A 5 -31.47 -5.39 -20.53
C VAL A 5 -29.93 -5.53 -20.43
N ILE A 6 -29.46 -6.69 -20.01
CA ILE A 6 -28.02 -6.99 -19.91
C ILE A 6 -27.40 -7.04 -21.32
N THR A 7 -28.10 -7.67 -22.29
CA THR A 7 -27.63 -7.74 -23.67
C THR A 7 -27.64 -6.36 -24.35
N ALA A 8 -28.66 -5.53 -24.08
CA ALA A 8 -28.71 -4.15 -24.57
C ALA A 8 -27.59 -3.28 -23.97
N LEU A 9 -27.26 -3.44 -22.66
CA LEU A 9 -26.14 -2.75 -22.02
C LEU A 9 -24.78 -3.18 -22.60
N LEU A 10 -24.61 -4.46 -22.89
CA LEU A 10 -23.38 -5.00 -23.51
C LEU A 10 -23.19 -4.55 -24.97
N ILE A 11 -24.26 -4.29 -25.70
CA ILE A 11 -24.20 -3.79 -27.08
C ILE A 11 -23.99 -2.27 -27.12
N LEU A 12 -24.47 -1.53 -26.12
CA LEU A 12 -24.24 -0.08 -25.98
C LEU A 12 -22.80 0.26 -25.54
N PHE A 13 -22.12 -0.62 -24.86
CA PHE A 13 -20.76 -0.40 -24.37
C PHE A 13 -19.73 -0.13 -25.51
N PRO A 14 -19.71 -0.85 -26.64
CA PRO A 14 -18.79 -0.54 -27.72
C PRO A 14 -19.13 0.71 -28.51
N LEU A 15 -20.38 1.22 -28.45
CA LEU A 15 -20.76 2.47 -29.13
C LEU A 15 -20.27 3.73 -28.41
N LEU A 16 -19.92 3.60 -27.11
CA LEU A 16 -19.30 4.67 -26.34
C LEU A 16 -17.77 4.73 -26.51
N ILE A 17 -17.18 3.72 -27.17
CA ILE A 17 -15.74 3.60 -27.42
C ILE A 17 -15.28 4.37 -28.68
N ASN A 18 -16.16 5.04 -29.42
CA ASN A 18 -15.76 6.10 -30.37
C ASN A 18 -15.31 7.35 -29.57
N ALA A 19 -14.53 7.08 -28.55
CA ALA A 19 -13.98 8.01 -27.62
C ALA A 19 -12.99 8.89 -28.34
N GLN A 20 -13.22 10.13 -28.20
CA GLN A 20 -12.35 11.25 -28.42
C GLN A 20 -10.88 10.84 -28.46
N VAL A 21 -10.26 11.01 -29.64
CA VAL A 21 -8.82 10.76 -29.77
C VAL A 21 -8.09 11.75 -28.86
N GLY A 22 -7.46 11.24 -27.84
CA GLY A 22 -6.63 12.04 -26.94
C GLY A 22 -5.40 12.56 -27.68
N ASN A 23 -4.86 13.65 -27.21
CA ASN A 23 -3.55 14.11 -27.69
C ASN A 23 -2.47 13.18 -27.16
N TYR A 24 -1.88 12.38 -28.03
CA TYR A 24 -0.76 11.51 -27.71
C TYR A 24 0.39 12.29 -27.09
N ARG A 25 0.96 11.75 -26.02
CA ARG A 25 2.12 12.27 -25.32
C ARG A 25 3.18 11.17 -25.19
N ASN A 26 4.41 11.55 -25.30
CA ASN A 26 5.55 10.66 -25.05
C ASN A 26 6.51 11.35 -24.07
N ASN A 27 5.98 11.64 -22.88
CA ASN A 27 6.79 12.21 -21.81
C ASN A 27 7.17 11.09 -20.85
N PHE A 28 8.47 10.91 -20.65
CA PHE A 28 8.99 9.95 -19.71
C PHE A 28 9.76 10.66 -18.60
N SER A 29 9.38 10.38 -17.37
CA SER A 29 9.99 10.98 -16.18
C SER A 29 10.49 9.88 -15.24
N ILE A 30 11.60 10.14 -14.58
CA ILE A 30 12.18 9.28 -13.56
C ILE A 30 12.50 10.10 -12.31
N GLY A 31 12.48 9.48 -11.15
CA GLY A 31 12.84 10.17 -9.93
C GLY A 31 12.91 9.28 -8.71
N GLY A 32 13.01 9.93 -7.55
CA GLY A 32 13.05 9.26 -6.26
C GLY A 32 11.85 9.59 -5.41
N ASN A 33 11.49 8.68 -4.53
CA ASN A 33 10.43 8.87 -3.56
C ASN A 33 10.87 8.46 -2.17
N ALA A 34 10.29 9.09 -1.15
CA ALA A 34 10.45 8.73 0.24
C ALA A 34 9.22 9.09 1.05
N GLY A 35 8.95 8.32 2.11
CA GLY A 35 7.78 8.55 2.93
C GLY A 35 7.70 7.65 4.15
N TYR A 36 6.51 7.62 4.72
CA TYR A 36 6.20 6.88 5.93
C TYR A 36 5.03 5.93 5.68
N ALA A 37 5.19 4.70 6.15
CA ALA A 37 4.20 3.65 6.06
C ALA A 37 3.60 3.36 7.45
N LEU A 38 2.28 3.30 7.52
CA LEU A 38 1.51 2.79 8.65
C LEU A 38 0.89 1.46 8.22
N SER A 39 1.23 0.40 8.90
CA SER A 39 0.87 -0.95 8.49
C SER A 39 0.25 -1.78 9.60
N ASN A 40 -0.54 -2.76 9.20
CA ASN A 40 -1.05 -3.83 10.04
C ASN A 40 -1.24 -5.10 9.20
N VAL A 41 -1.56 -6.22 9.87
CA VAL A 41 -1.89 -7.49 9.23
C VAL A 41 -3.29 -7.91 9.65
N GLY A 42 -4.14 -8.18 8.66
CA GLY A 42 -5.50 -8.66 8.90
C GLY A 42 -5.50 -10.14 9.28
N PHE A 43 -5.53 -10.45 10.58
CA PHE A 43 -5.57 -11.82 11.08
C PHE A 43 -7.00 -12.33 11.28
N ASP A 44 -7.19 -13.63 10.98
CA ASP A 44 -8.36 -14.39 11.40
C ASP A 44 -7.89 -15.78 11.91
N PRO A 45 -8.04 -16.05 13.21
CA PRO A 45 -8.70 -15.30 14.27
C PRO A 45 -8.03 -13.95 14.58
N LYS A 46 -8.82 -12.97 15.01
CA LYS A 46 -8.40 -11.58 15.18
C LYS A 46 -7.37 -11.41 16.29
N VAL A 47 -6.25 -10.76 15.96
CA VAL A 47 -5.22 -10.31 16.90
C VAL A 47 -5.40 -8.80 17.13
N SER A 48 -5.40 -8.35 18.39
CA SER A 48 -5.46 -6.92 18.71
C SER A 48 -4.15 -6.25 18.30
N GLN A 49 -4.24 -5.19 17.49
CA GLN A 49 -3.09 -4.51 16.93
C GLN A 49 -3.25 -3.00 16.98
N SER A 50 -2.12 -2.31 17.12
CA SER A 50 -1.94 -0.91 16.75
C SER A 50 -1.13 -0.82 15.46
N LEU A 51 -1.22 0.33 14.78
CA LEU A 51 -0.48 0.54 13.55
C LEU A 51 1.03 0.48 13.78
N HIS A 52 1.73 -0.26 12.93
CA HIS A 52 3.18 -0.32 12.90
C HIS A 52 3.70 0.77 11.96
N GLY A 53 4.55 1.64 12.47
CA GLY A 53 5.18 2.69 11.69
C GLY A 53 6.49 2.21 11.06
N GLY A 54 6.70 2.53 9.79
CA GLY A 54 7.92 2.22 9.07
C GLY A 54 8.21 3.24 7.98
N ILE A 55 9.36 3.13 7.35
CA ILE A 55 9.79 4.01 6.26
C ILE A 55 9.58 3.35 4.90
N THR A 56 9.42 4.16 3.87
CA THR A 56 9.48 3.75 2.47
C THR A 56 10.37 4.68 1.69
N ALA A 57 11.15 4.12 0.78
CA ALA A 57 11.97 4.89 -0.15
C ALA A 57 12.22 4.07 -1.41
N GLY A 58 12.38 4.74 -2.55
CA GLY A 58 12.58 4.05 -3.81
C GLY A 58 12.68 4.94 -5.02
N LEU A 59 12.57 4.31 -6.18
CA LEU A 59 12.58 4.94 -7.49
C LEU A 59 11.17 4.94 -8.08
N SER A 60 10.85 6.01 -8.81
CA SER A 60 9.57 6.20 -9.49
C SER A 60 9.80 6.48 -10.96
N LEU A 61 8.96 5.88 -11.81
CA LEU A 61 8.95 6.00 -13.25
C LEU A 61 7.55 6.42 -13.68
N ARG A 62 7.43 7.40 -14.56
CA ARG A 62 6.15 7.82 -15.13
C ARG A 62 6.25 7.97 -16.63
N SER A 63 5.33 7.33 -17.34
CA SER A 63 5.14 7.49 -18.78
C SER A 63 3.77 8.12 -19.04
N VAL A 64 3.76 9.37 -19.47
CA VAL A 64 2.52 10.04 -19.87
C VAL A 64 2.17 9.56 -21.26
N CYS A 65 0.99 8.94 -21.41
CA CYS A 65 0.52 8.34 -22.66
C CYS A 65 -0.32 9.32 -23.47
N GLU A 66 -1.31 9.92 -22.83
CA GLU A 66 -2.30 10.75 -23.52
C GLU A 66 -2.84 11.87 -22.64
N LYS A 67 -3.37 12.90 -23.29
CA LYS A 67 -4.10 13.97 -22.64
C LYS A 67 -5.47 14.15 -23.26
N TYR A 68 -6.50 14.10 -22.43
CA TYR A 68 -7.90 14.36 -22.80
C TYR A 68 -8.38 15.62 -22.06
N PHE A 69 -8.58 16.72 -22.80
CA PHE A 69 -8.93 18.02 -22.18
C PHE A 69 -7.98 18.40 -21.04
N ASN A 70 -8.46 18.34 -19.81
CA ASN A 70 -7.69 18.63 -18.59
C ASN A 70 -7.18 17.37 -17.88
N THR A 71 -7.46 16.16 -18.41
CA THR A 71 -7.05 14.89 -17.82
C THR A 71 -5.78 14.39 -18.48
N ILE A 72 -4.76 14.14 -17.70
CA ILE A 72 -3.47 13.58 -18.12
C ILE A 72 -3.45 12.11 -17.69
N CYS A 73 -3.35 11.21 -18.67
CA CYS A 73 -3.30 9.77 -18.44
C CYS A 73 -1.85 9.28 -18.50
N SER A 74 -1.42 8.58 -17.46
CA SER A 74 -0.05 8.06 -17.35
C SER A 74 -0.03 6.64 -16.80
N ILE A 75 1.00 5.90 -17.16
CA ILE A 75 1.42 4.70 -16.44
C ILE A 75 2.49 5.12 -15.43
N TYR A 76 2.31 4.72 -14.19
CA TYR A 76 3.21 5.06 -13.10
C TYR A 76 3.69 3.78 -12.43
N GLY A 77 4.98 3.57 -12.38
CA GLY A 77 5.62 2.40 -11.79
C GLY A 77 6.64 2.79 -10.74
N GLU A 78 6.86 1.94 -9.76
CA GLU A 78 7.86 2.18 -8.72
C GLU A 78 8.60 0.90 -8.35
N ILE A 79 9.75 1.09 -7.73
CA ILE A 79 10.51 0.06 -7.02
C ILE A 79 10.84 0.64 -5.66
N ASN A 80 10.18 0.15 -4.61
CA ASN A 80 10.29 0.71 -3.27
C ASN A 80 10.76 -0.32 -2.26
N TYR A 81 11.67 0.07 -1.39
CA TYR A 81 11.86 -0.57 -0.11
C TYR A 81 10.78 -0.06 0.85
N VAL A 82 10.09 -0.96 1.53
CA VAL A 82 9.03 -0.63 2.50
C VAL A 82 9.24 -1.45 3.75
N SER A 83 9.34 -0.76 4.88
CA SER A 83 9.30 -1.38 6.19
C SER A 83 7.84 -1.38 6.67
N ALA A 84 7.23 -2.56 6.72
CA ALA A 84 5.85 -2.80 7.14
C ALA A 84 5.82 -3.78 8.31
N GLY A 85 4.63 -4.19 8.75
CA GLY A 85 4.48 -5.19 9.79
C GLY A 85 3.30 -4.92 10.70
N TRP A 86 3.38 -5.37 11.94
CA TRP A 86 2.34 -5.14 12.94
C TRP A 86 2.93 -4.96 14.33
N LYS A 87 2.19 -4.27 15.17
CA LYS A 87 2.45 -4.09 16.58
C LYS A 87 1.23 -4.57 17.35
N GLN A 88 1.42 -5.44 18.33
CA GLN A 88 0.31 -5.89 19.14
C GLN A 88 -0.13 -4.80 20.13
N ASP A 89 -1.45 -4.68 20.31
CA ASP A 89 -2.07 -3.93 21.40
C ASP A 89 -2.41 -4.91 22.53
N ILE A 90 -1.48 -5.00 23.50
CA ILE A 90 -1.53 -5.99 24.59
C ILE A 90 -2.20 -5.36 25.80
N ARG A 91 -3.45 -5.77 26.07
CA ARG A 91 -4.26 -5.23 27.17
C ARG A 91 -4.95 -6.32 27.95
N THR A 92 -5.24 -6.01 29.21
CA THR A 92 -6.11 -6.82 30.07
C THR A 92 -7.57 -6.67 29.68
N SER A 93 -8.47 -7.47 30.27
CA SER A 93 -9.92 -7.33 30.13
C SER A 93 -10.46 -5.97 30.63
N SER A 94 -9.70 -5.30 31.53
CA SER A 94 -10.04 -3.96 32.06
C SER A 94 -9.36 -2.83 31.26
N ASP A 95 -8.89 -3.10 30.06
CA ASP A 95 -8.21 -2.14 29.16
C ASP A 95 -6.91 -1.54 29.72
N LYS A 96 -6.28 -2.20 30.70
CA LYS A 96 -4.98 -1.81 31.26
C LYS A 96 -3.85 -2.52 30.52
N SER A 97 -2.66 -1.94 30.53
CA SER A 97 -1.46 -2.59 30.01
C SER A 97 -1.13 -3.84 30.81
N VAL A 98 -0.75 -4.92 30.12
CA VAL A 98 -0.30 -6.16 30.75
C VAL A 98 1.16 -6.01 31.17
N ILE A 99 1.47 -6.44 32.40
CA ILE A 99 2.81 -6.39 32.98
C ILE A 99 3.44 -7.79 32.90
N ASN A 100 4.68 -7.86 32.44
CA ASN A 100 5.46 -9.08 32.39
C ASN A 100 6.07 -9.41 33.80
N VAL A 101 6.69 -10.57 33.88
CA VAL A 101 7.35 -11.03 35.14
C VAL A 101 8.45 -10.10 35.66
N ASN A 102 9.00 -9.24 34.80
CA ASN A 102 10.04 -8.26 35.13
C ASN A 102 9.46 -6.90 35.56
N GLY A 103 8.14 -6.77 35.71
CA GLY A 103 7.47 -5.52 36.08
C GLY A 103 7.34 -4.49 34.91
N SER A 104 7.69 -4.85 33.70
CA SER A 104 7.59 -3.97 32.53
C SER A 104 6.33 -4.26 31.71
N ILE A 105 5.78 -3.24 31.03
CA ILE A 105 4.65 -3.41 30.08
C ILE A 105 5.07 -4.33 28.95
N GLU A 106 4.28 -5.37 28.67
CA GLU A 106 4.52 -6.26 27.54
C GLU A 106 4.40 -5.52 26.22
N LYS A 107 5.40 -5.72 25.36
CA LYS A 107 5.45 -5.13 24.02
C LYS A 107 5.87 -6.18 23.00
N TYR A 108 5.16 -6.21 21.87
CA TYR A 108 5.49 -7.04 20.74
C TYR A 108 5.31 -6.27 19.44
N SER A 109 6.31 -6.35 18.57
CA SER A 109 6.23 -5.85 17.20
C SER A 109 7.00 -6.77 16.26
N ARG A 110 6.49 -6.94 15.06
CA ARG A 110 7.17 -7.63 13.98
C ARG A 110 7.26 -6.72 12.78
N THR A 111 8.47 -6.53 12.30
CA THR A 111 8.78 -5.72 11.12
C THR A 111 9.07 -6.63 9.95
N LEU A 112 8.43 -6.36 8.83
CA LEU A 112 8.57 -7.07 7.57
C LEU A 112 9.09 -6.08 6.53
N ASN A 113 10.28 -6.30 6.03
CA ASN A 113 10.87 -5.44 5.03
C ASN A 113 10.65 -6.03 3.64
N TYR A 114 9.95 -5.28 2.79
CA TYR A 114 9.58 -5.68 1.44
C TYR A 114 10.27 -4.84 0.38
N LEU A 115 10.62 -5.48 -0.72
CA LEU A 115 10.78 -4.82 -2.01
C LEU A 115 9.43 -4.85 -2.71
N GLN A 116 8.82 -3.68 -2.92
CA GLN A 116 7.49 -3.54 -3.53
C GLN A 116 7.59 -2.92 -4.92
N ILE A 117 6.82 -3.47 -5.85
CA ILE A 117 6.76 -3.03 -7.25
C ILE A 117 5.30 -2.80 -7.61
N PRO A 118 4.76 -1.60 -7.36
CA PRO A 118 3.45 -1.20 -7.85
C PRO A 118 3.51 -0.73 -9.30
N VAL A 119 2.42 -0.97 -10.05
CA VAL A 119 2.17 -0.41 -11.38
C VAL A 119 0.77 0.18 -11.38
N PHE A 120 0.65 1.47 -11.69
CA PHE A 120 -0.60 2.20 -11.60
C PHE A 120 -1.05 2.79 -12.93
N ALA A 121 -2.35 2.78 -13.14
CA ALA A 121 -3.01 3.77 -13.97
C ALA A 121 -3.08 5.08 -13.15
N HIS A 122 -2.49 6.15 -13.65
CA HIS A 122 -2.38 7.45 -13.00
C HIS A 122 -3.12 8.49 -13.82
N LEU A 123 -4.12 9.12 -13.22
CA LEU A 123 -4.96 10.14 -13.83
C LEU A 123 -4.79 11.45 -13.06
N ALA A 124 -4.32 12.48 -13.74
CA ALA A 124 -4.12 13.80 -13.16
C ALA A 124 -4.98 14.86 -13.85
N TRP A 125 -5.48 15.81 -13.08
CA TRP A 125 -6.30 16.92 -13.57
C TRP A 125 -5.65 18.25 -13.19
N GLY A 126 -5.46 19.09 -14.19
CA GLY A 126 -4.89 20.43 -14.00
C GLY A 126 -3.98 20.82 -15.16
N ARG A 127 -2.90 21.54 -14.84
CA ARG A 127 -1.95 22.05 -15.84
C ARG A 127 -0.80 21.08 -16.03
N GLU A 128 -0.54 20.73 -17.28
CA GLU A 128 0.55 19.83 -17.68
C GLU A 128 1.94 20.43 -17.36
N GLN A 129 2.07 21.76 -17.44
CA GLN A 129 3.31 22.49 -17.18
C GLN A 129 3.02 23.77 -16.39
N ASP A 130 3.95 24.13 -15.53
CA ASP A 130 3.90 25.34 -14.68
C ASP A 130 2.57 25.47 -13.93
N GLY A 131 2.24 24.44 -13.16
CA GLY A 131 0.98 24.46 -12.44
C GLY A 131 0.80 23.32 -11.45
N PHE A 132 -0.39 23.31 -10.90
CA PHE A 132 -0.82 22.39 -9.90
C PHE A 132 -1.82 21.39 -10.48
N ASN A 133 -1.67 20.11 -10.13
CA ASN A 133 -2.54 19.02 -10.51
C ASN A 133 -2.98 18.25 -9.28
N PHE A 134 -4.20 17.76 -9.29
CA PHE A 134 -4.64 16.68 -8.43
C PHE A 134 -4.62 15.39 -9.22
N PHE A 135 -4.31 14.28 -8.56
CA PHE A 135 -4.31 12.99 -9.22
C PHE A 135 -4.91 11.89 -8.36
N VAL A 136 -5.39 10.88 -9.03
CA VAL A 136 -5.71 9.57 -8.45
C VAL A 136 -4.95 8.50 -9.21
N GLN A 137 -4.62 7.43 -8.52
CA GLN A 137 -3.96 6.30 -9.12
C GLN A 137 -4.43 5.00 -8.49
N ALA A 138 -4.48 3.94 -9.28
CA ALA A 138 -4.81 2.61 -8.79
C ALA A 138 -4.15 1.54 -9.67
N GLY A 139 -3.84 0.40 -9.07
CA GLY A 139 -3.29 -0.71 -9.82
C GLY A 139 -2.79 -1.86 -8.94
N PRO A 140 -2.28 -2.91 -9.59
CA PRO A 140 -1.67 -4.04 -8.89
C PRO A 140 -0.34 -3.65 -8.24
N GLN A 141 -0.04 -4.31 -7.14
CA GLN A 141 1.23 -4.22 -6.45
C GLN A 141 1.69 -5.61 -6.06
N ILE A 142 2.94 -5.90 -6.33
CA ILE A 142 3.62 -7.10 -5.86
C ILE A 142 4.72 -6.73 -4.88
N GLY A 143 5.03 -7.65 -3.98
CA GLY A 143 6.05 -7.48 -2.96
C GLY A 143 6.86 -8.75 -2.73
N ILE A 144 8.13 -8.59 -2.45
CA ILE A 144 9.03 -9.69 -2.07
C ILE A 144 9.57 -9.38 -0.69
N LEU A 145 9.33 -10.27 0.28
CA LEU A 145 9.88 -10.16 1.63
C LEU A 145 11.40 -10.36 1.57
N LEU A 146 12.14 -9.37 2.03
CA LEU A 146 13.59 -9.40 2.11
C LEU A 146 14.04 -10.01 3.43
N ASN A 147 13.49 -9.50 4.53
CA ASN A 147 13.76 -10.00 5.87
C ASN A 147 12.61 -9.70 6.83
N GLU A 148 12.60 -10.38 7.97
CA GLU A 148 11.71 -10.13 9.08
C GLU A 148 12.50 -9.94 10.38
N THR A 149 12.00 -9.09 11.26
CA THR A 149 12.58 -8.83 12.57
C THR A 149 11.49 -8.78 13.63
N THR A 150 11.67 -9.50 14.72
CA THR A 150 10.74 -9.50 15.86
C THR A 150 11.38 -8.80 17.03
N ALA A 151 10.67 -7.84 17.63
CA ALA A 151 11.05 -7.19 18.88
C ALA A 151 9.99 -7.47 19.94
N LYS A 152 10.41 -8.12 21.03
CA LYS A 152 9.59 -8.39 22.22
C LYS A 152 10.43 -8.25 23.48
N ASN A 153 9.79 -7.88 24.59
CA ASN A 153 10.46 -7.68 25.88
C ASN A 153 10.06 -8.70 26.95
N TYR A 154 9.55 -9.85 26.53
CA TYR A 154 9.16 -10.98 27.40
C TYR A 154 9.52 -12.29 26.70
N GLU A 155 9.74 -13.34 27.48
CA GLU A 155 9.92 -14.70 26.95
C GLU A 155 8.57 -15.40 26.79
N THR A 156 7.77 -15.39 27.85
CA THR A 156 6.45 -16.02 27.88
C THR A 156 5.37 -14.96 28.04
N PRO A 157 4.31 -14.98 27.19
CA PRO A 157 3.17 -14.07 27.32
C PRO A 157 2.43 -14.30 28.63
N ASN A 158 1.99 -13.23 29.27
CA ASN A 158 1.14 -13.34 30.47
C ASN A 158 -0.30 -13.66 30.08
N LEU A 159 -0.69 -14.92 30.16
CA LEU A 159 -2.04 -15.42 29.88
C LEU A 159 -2.85 -15.74 31.15
N SER A 160 -2.50 -15.14 32.29
CA SER A 160 -3.18 -15.37 33.57
C SER A 160 -4.68 -15.05 33.48
N LYS A 161 -5.48 -15.89 34.11
CA LYS A 161 -6.97 -15.73 34.13
C LYS A 161 -7.46 -14.87 35.32
N ASP A 162 -6.57 -14.35 36.13
CA ASP A 162 -6.83 -13.52 37.29
C ASP A 162 -7.16 -12.04 36.99
N GLY A 163 -7.30 -11.70 35.70
CA GLY A 163 -7.54 -10.33 35.23
C GLY A 163 -6.28 -9.50 34.99
N THR A 164 -5.08 -10.04 35.34
CA THR A 164 -3.78 -9.39 35.06
C THR A 164 -3.19 -9.78 33.71
N GLY A 165 -3.66 -10.89 33.14
CA GLY A 165 -3.21 -11.41 31.85
C GLY A 165 -3.87 -10.74 30.66
N ARG A 166 -3.44 -11.15 29.48
CA ARG A 166 -3.95 -10.64 28.19
C ARG A 166 -5.41 -11.00 27.97
N SER A 167 -6.21 -10.02 27.54
CA SER A 167 -7.60 -10.25 27.09
C SER A 167 -7.66 -11.04 25.79
N ASN A 168 -6.73 -10.79 24.87
CA ASN A 168 -6.57 -11.58 23.65
C ASN A 168 -5.50 -12.66 23.88
N THR A 169 -5.93 -13.91 23.93
CA THR A 169 -5.08 -15.08 24.20
C THR A 169 -4.44 -15.67 22.95
N ILE A 170 -4.69 -15.06 21.77
CA ILE A 170 -4.09 -15.51 20.50
C ILE A 170 -2.65 -14.99 20.45
N VAL A 171 -1.69 -15.90 20.61
CA VAL A 171 -0.26 -15.61 20.63
C VAL A 171 0.54 -16.40 19.60
N LYS A 172 -0.13 -17.22 18.80
CA LYS A 172 0.52 -18.13 17.86
C LYS A 172 1.40 -17.38 16.83
N GLN A 173 0.96 -16.20 16.38
CA GLN A 173 1.70 -15.32 15.45
C GLN A 173 3.07 -14.88 15.98
N GLU A 174 3.29 -14.94 17.30
CA GLU A 174 4.57 -14.56 17.90
C GLU A 174 5.69 -15.55 17.62
N SER A 175 5.33 -16.83 17.43
CA SER A 175 6.28 -17.93 17.21
C SER A 175 6.33 -18.45 15.77
N MET A 176 5.34 -18.10 14.92
CA MET A 176 5.31 -18.55 13.54
C MET A 176 6.23 -17.70 12.66
N PRO A 177 7.13 -18.31 11.86
CA PRO A 177 7.86 -17.58 10.83
C PRO A 177 6.92 -17.18 9.68
N VAL A 178 7.27 -16.14 8.92
CA VAL A 178 6.56 -15.82 7.68
C VAL A 178 6.90 -16.88 6.63
N GLU A 179 5.89 -17.61 6.18
CA GLU A 179 6.07 -18.72 5.24
C GLU A 179 6.13 -18.23 3.79
N ARG A 180 5.30 -17.23 3.46
CA ARG A 180 5.17 -16.72 2.11
C ARG A 180 5.93 -15.41 1.95
N LYS A 181 7.01 -15.47 1.19
CA LYS A 181 7.85 -14.31 0.88
C LYS A 181 7.26 -13.43 -0.23
N PHE A 182 6.34 -13.96 -1.02
CA PHE A 182 5.69 -13.23 -2.11
C PHE A 182 4.34 -12.69 -1.66
N ASP A 183 4.18 -11.38 -1.74
CA ASP A 183 2.95 -10.65 -1.43
C ASP A 183 2.40 -10.03 -2.71
N TYR A 184 1.09 -9.97 -2.85
CA TYR A 184 0.43 -9.35 -3.98
C TYR A 184 -0.90 -8.77 -3.55
N GLY A 185 -1.31 -7.70 -4.21
CA GLY A 185 -2.55 -7.03 -3.86
C GLY A 185 -2.85 -5.86 -4.78
N ILE A 186 -3.74 -5.01 -4.31
CA ILE A 186 -4.19 -3.83 -5.00
C ILE A 186 -3.83 -2.61 -4.16
N ALA A 187 -3.31 -1.58 -4.82
CA ALA A 187 -3.08 -0.30 -4.19
C ALA A 187 -3.83 0.80 -4.93
N ALA A 188 -4.33 1.76 -4.16
CA ALA A 188 -4.96 2.96 -4.69
C ALA A 188 -4.51 4.17 -3.87
N GLY A 189 -4.35 5.30 -4.54
CA GLY A 189 -3.88 6.52 -3.91
C GLY A 189 -4.42 7.77 -4.58
N LEU A 190 -4.30 8.87 -3.88
CA LEU A 190 -4.61 10.20 -4.36
C LEU A 190 -3.53 11.16 -3.89
N GLY A 191 -3.37 12.25 -4.62
CA GLY A 191 -2.36 13.23 -4.28
C GLY A 191 -2.44 14.49 -5.08
N ALA A 192 -1.42 15.30 -4.88
CA ALA A 192 -1.22 16.57 -5.54
C ALA A 192 0.18 16.61 -6.17
N GLU A 193 0.27 17.21 -7.32
CA GLU A 193 1.50 17.41 -8.06
C GLU A 193 1.70 18.88 -8.38
N TRP A 194 2.89 19.36 -8.16
CA TRP A 194 3.34 20.67 -8.59
C TRP A 194 4.41 20.50 -9.67
N SER A 195 4.07 20.90 -10.88
CA SER A 195 4.95 20.88 -12.05
C SER A 195 5.59 22.22 -12.27
N ILE A 196 6.92 22.26 -12.33
CA ILE A 196 7.71 23.48 -12.57
C ILE A 196 8.55 23.23 -13.83
N ARG A 197 8.39 24.12 -14.81
CA ARG A 197 9.14 24.05 -16.07
C ARG A 197 10.67 24.04 -15.80
N HIS A 198 11.37 23.12 -16.45
CA HIS A 198 12.81 22.89 -16.32
C HIS A 198 13.29 22.32 -14.96
N LEU A 199 12.46 22.28 -13.92
CA LEU A 199 12.83 21.67 -12.65
C LEU A 199 12.28 20.25 -12.51
N GLY A 200 11.04 20.00 -12.93
CA GLY A 200 10.40 18.70 -12.79
C GLY A 200 9.08 18.75 -12.02
N HIS A 201 8.76 17.64 -11.36
CA HIS A 201 7.46 17.44 -10.74
C HIS A 201 7.65 17.03 -9.29
N PHE A 202 7.01 17.74 -8.37
CA PHE A 202 6.91 17.40 -6.96
C PHE A 202 5.53 16.83 -6.68
N LEU A 203 5.48 15.60 -6.18
CA LEU A 203 4.23 14.91 -5.84
C LEU A 203 4.18 14.66 -4.34
N ILE A 204 2.99 14.83 -3.77
CA ILE A 204 2.64 14.38 -2.42
C ILE A 204 1.45 13.46 -2.56
N GLU A 205 1.52 12.26 -2.00
CA GLU A 205 0.46 11.29 -2.11
C GLU A 205 0.15 10.59 -0.79
N ALA A 206 -1.11 10.16 -0.65
CA ALA A 206 -1.56 9.20 0.31
C ALA A 206 -2.07 7.96 -0.44
N ARG A 207 -1.57 6.78 -0.07
CA ARG A 207 -1.85 5.50 -0.73
C ARG A 207 -2.32 4.48 0.29
N TYR A 208 -3.30 3.69 -0.08
CA TYR A 208 -3.70 2.50 0.64
C TYR A 208 -3.37 1.26 -0.18
N TYR A 209 -2.74 0.28 0.46
CA TYR A 209 -2.48 -1.04 -0.10
C TYR A 209 -3.26 -2.10 0.66
N TYR A 210 -3.91 -3.00 -0.05
CA TYR A 210 -4.58 -4.17 0.47
C TYR A 210 -4.00 -5.43 -0.15
N GLY A 211 -3.30 -6.23 0.67
CA GLY A 211 -2.75 -7.52 0.27
C GLY A 211 -3.85 -8.55 0.10
N LEU A 212 -3.78 -9.30 -0.98
CA LEU A 212 -4.66 -10.44 -1.27
C LEU A 212 -4.02 -11.77 -0.85
N GLY A 213 -2.68 -11.78 -0.72
CA GLY A 213 -1.92 -12.91 -0.23
C GLY A 213 -1.90 -12.98 1.30
N ASN A 214 -1.77 -14.18 1.85
CA ASN A 214 -1.51 -14.41 3.28
C ASN A 214 -0.01 -14.53 3.52
N ILE A 215 0.50 -13.97 4.62
CA ILE A 215 1.91 -14.10 5.03
C ILE A 215 2.20 -15.47 5.64
N TYR A 216 1.22 -16.08 6.28
CA TYR A 216 1.22 -17.47 6.72
C TYR A 216 0.52 -18.36 5.69
N GLY A 217 0.55 -19.67 5.90
CA GLY A 217 -0.25 -20.60 5.10
C GLY A 217 -1.76 -20.30 5.18
N ASN A 218 -2.52 -20.90 4.29
CA ASN A 218 -3.98 -20.80 4.23
C ASN A 218 -4.66 -22.14 3.99
N THR A 219 -4.01 -23.22 4.40
CA THR A 219 -4.61 -24.55 4.37
C THR A 219 -5.56 -24.73 5.57
N LYS A 220 -6.41 -25.74 5.53
CA LYS A 220 -7.30 -26.06 6.68
C LYS A 220 -6.56 -26.45 7.96
N GLN A 221 -5.25 -26.73 7.87
CA GLN A 221 -4.40 -27.07 9.01
C GLN A 221 -3.70 -25.86 9.62
N ASP A 222 -3.68 -24.74 8.92
CA ASP A 222 -3.05 -23.50 9.40
C ASP A 222 -3.87 -22.85 10.49
N PHE A 223 -3.19 -22.28 11.48
CA PHE A 223 -3.85 -21.62 12.59
C PHE A 223 -4.62 -20.35 12.15
N PHE A 224 -4.08 -19.60 11.19
CA PHE A 224 -4.73 -18.41 10.65
C PHE A 224 -5.32 -18.69 9.27
N GLY A 225 -6.65 -18.56 9.15
CA GLY A 225 -7.33 -18.60 7.85
C GLY A 225 -7.08 -17.36 7.00
N LYS A 226 -6.69 -16.25 7.66
CA LYS A 226 -6.35 -14.98 7.02
C LYS A 226 -5.17 -14.33 7.72
N SER A 227 -4.23 -13.77 6.94
CA SER A 227 -3.06 -13.04 7.44
C SER A 227 -2.51 -12.13 6.33
N ASN A 228 -3.31 -11.18 5.87
CA ASN A 228 -2.96 -10.32 4.74
C ASN A 228 -2.41 -8.96 5.19
N ASN A 229 -1.43 -8.44 4.45
CA ASN A 229 -0.85 -7.13 4.69
C ASN A 229 -1.82 -5.99 4.33
N SER A 230 -1.77 -4.90 5.09
CA SER A 230 -2.49 -3.67 4.80
C SER A 230 -1.64 -2.47 5.21
N ASN A 231 -1.44 -1.53 4.29
CA ASN A 231 -0.55 -0.38 4.50
C ASN A 231 -1.23 0.92 4.08
N ILE A 232 -1.08 1.96 4.89
CA ILE A 232 -1.32 3.36 4.49
C ILE A 232 0.06 4.00 4.34
N ILE A 233 0.34 4.57 3.18
CA ILE A 233 1.63 5.20 2.88
C ILE A 233 1.37 6.68 2.57
N VAL A 234 2.11 7.55 3.24
CA VAL A 234 2.19 8.98 2.90
C VAL A 234 3.61 9.26 2.45
N LYS A 235 3.78 9.76 1.25
CA LYS A 235 5.11 9.99 0.68
C LYS A 235 5.18 11.19 -0.23
N THR A 236 6.40 11.65 -0.46
CA THR A 236 6.76 12.65 -1.46
C THR A 236 7.57 12.01 -2.56
N THR A 237 7.39 12.47 -3.78
CA THR A 237 8.13 12.04 -4.95
C THR A 237 8.64 13.25 -5.72
N TYR A 238 9.86 13.18 -6.19
CA TYR A 238 10.40 14.13 -7.14
C TYR A 238 10.71 13.43 -8.45
N LEU A 239 10.12 13.92 -9.55
CA LEU A 239 10.35 13.40 -10.90
C LEU A 239 10.98 14.47 -11.78
N PHE A 240 11.92 14.08 -12.61
CA PHE A 240 12.47 14.91 -13.68
C PHE A 240 12.20 14.26 -15.03
N ASP A 241 11.92 15.09 -16.03
CA ASP A 241 11.59 14.62 -17.37
C ASP A 241 12.84 14.30 -18.16
N ILE A 242 12.91 13.08 -18.69
CA ILE A 242 13.98 12.62 -19.59
C ILE A 242 13.58 12.93 -21.02
N THR A 243 12.34 12.61 -21.40
CA THR A 243 11.81 12.90 -22.72
C THR A 243 10.57 13.76 -22.59
N LYS A 244 10.43 14.75 -23.49
CA LYS A 244 9.24 15.59 -23.63
C LYS A 244 8.75 15.54 -25.06
N SER A 245 7.48 15.29 -25.24
CA SER A 245 6.82 15.42 -26.55
C SER A 245 6.95 16.87 -27.01
N LYS A 246 7.45 17.10 -28.22
CA LYS A 246 7.35 18.40 -28.86
C LYS A 246 5.87 18.64 -29.13
N ASN A 247 5.30 19.68 -28.51
CA ASN A 247 3.97 20.16 -28.90
C ASN A 247 4.06 20.63 -30.36
N ASN A 248 3.61 19.82 -31.30
CA ASN A 248 3.26 20.36 -32.61
C ASN A 248 2.05 21.26 -32.39
N LYS A 249 2.28 22.56 -32.50
CA LYS A 249 1.21 23.58 -32.57
C LYS A 249 0.36 23.34 -33.80
#